data_3e563edbc4ed843a4d7716eac9d40cb1
#
_entry.id   3e563edbc4ed843a4d7716eac9d40cb1
#
_cell.length_a   1.000
_cell.length_b   1.000
_cell.length_c   1.000
_cell.angle_alpha   90.00
_cell.angle_beta   90.00
_cell.angle_gamma   90.00
#
_symmetry.space_group_name_H-M   'P 1'
#
loop_
_entity.id
_entity.type
_entity.pdbx_description
1 polymer ?
#
loop_
_entity_poly.entity_id
_entity_poly.type
_entity_poly.pdbx_seq_one_letter_code
_entity_poly.pdbx_strand_id
1 'polypeptide(L)'
;MVNENVKNKLCVKDHLTFEDCEMAILRLAIKENAKVDAEKVLKNPNFNKMLSILTNFIRRKKLVCYGGIAINAVLPDEDKIYSTETDIPDYDFFSSNALDDAKELADIYYKEGFQNIEAKSGVHVGTFKLFVDYVAMADISYMPVPLFNMLQKQAVNVDGILYTDPNYLKMAMALELSNSAGDVTRWEKVFKRYKLIEKYYPFKTKCNDVNRNIHPIADNIYETIKNACIDKNAVFLGDYAMSQYSQYIQPHNLRNYFKPVADIDVLSEEPEEIIERIKEMLNNEGIQNIKVLKHDALGELVPMSYQILVNNDTCAYIYKPFRCHNYNVIDVNHQHVNIATIDTILSFYLAFLYINKPQYDTERLMCMCKILVDVYNQSNLANNGVLKRFELPCIGPQHTLSDMKKEKNSKFIELKGKKGTKEYDMYFLNYNPGQQQEKEINSHVVQIKPRTRTPSRSTSNKTPFSKRVLRTKRRRVASRNKTYKHKARKLSFFGKRL
;
A
#
# COMPACT_ATOMS: atom_id res chain seq x y z
N MET A 1 5.08 -26.64 25.21
CA MET A 1 3.92 -26.63 26.15
C MET A 1 3.98 -25.29 26.90
N VAL A 2 2.91 -24.50 26.87
CA VAL A 2 2.85 -23.23 27.61
C VAL A 2 2.91 -23.53 29.10
N ASN A 3 3.89 -22.94 29.81
CA ASN A 3 4.17 -23.19 31.21
C ASN A 3 2.97 -22.78 32.09
N GLU A 4 2.60 -23.57 33.07
CA GLU A 4 1.43 -23.37 33.95
C GLU A 4 1.48 -22.01 34.69
N ASN A 5 2.67 -21.50 34.99
CA ASN A 5 2.87 -20.15 35.52
C ASN A 5 2.48 -19.03 34.53
N VAL A 6 2.60 -19.26 33.22
CA VAL A 6 2.20 -18.31 32.17
C VAL A 6 0.69 -18.33 32.00
N LYS A 7 0.05 -19.51 32.10
CA LYS A 7 -1.41 -19.64 32.11
C LYS A 7 -2.03 -18.84 33.25
N ASN A 8 -1.53 -19.03 34.47
CA ASN A 8 -2.02 -18.32 35.65
C ASN A 8 -1.82 -16.80 35.56
N LYS A 9 -0.69 -16.35 34.99
CA LYS A 9 -0.38 -14.92 34.84
C LYS A 9 -1.28 -14.21 33.80
N LEU A 10 -1.67 -14.91 32.72
CA LEU A 10 -2.54 -14.39 31.65
C LEU A 10 -4.03 -14.36 32.06
N CYS A 11 -4.48 -15.39 32.74
CA CYS A 11 -5.93 -15.60 32.97
C CYS A 11 -6.44 -15.04 34.27
N VAL A 12 -5.59 -15.02 35.33
CA VAL A 12 -6.01 -14.58 36.68
C VAL A 12 -5.87 -13.07 36.88
N LYS A 13 -4.86 -12.43 36.23
CA LYS A 13 -4.63 -10.97 36.37
C LYS A 13 -5.66 -10.09 35.69
N ASP A 14 -6.29 -10.55 34.58
CA ASP A 14 -7.12 -9.71 33.74
C ASP A 14 -8.63 -10.00 33.85
N HIS A 15 -9.05 -10.78 34.85
CA HIS A 15 -10.46 -11.18 35.04
C HIS A 15 -11.15 -11.69 33.75
N LEU A 16 -10.39 -12.41 32.91
CA LEU A 16 -10.86 -12.94 31.64
C LEU A 16 -11.90 -14.06 31.85
N THR A 17 -12.86 -14.16 30.97
CA THR A 17 -13.72 -15.35 30.91
C THR A 17 -12.89 -16.58 30.53
N PHE A 18 -13.43 -17.79 30.78
CA PHE A 18 -12.75 -19.03 30.39
C PHE A 18 -12.40 -19.03 28.88
N GLU A 19 -13.34 -18.61 28.01
CA GLU A 19 -13.15 -18.55 26.57
C GLU A 19 -12.07 -17.53 26.18
N ASP A 20 -12.06 -16.34 26.76
CA ASP A 20 -11.05 -15.32 26.52
C ASP A 20 -9.66 -15.79 26.96
N CYS A 21 -9.59 -16.51 28.08
CA CYS A 21 -8.35 -17.12 28.57
C CYS A 21 -7.81 -18.16 27.58
N GLU A 22 -8.63 -19.10 27.11
CA GLU A 22 -8.23 -20.11 26.12
C GLU A 22 -7.78 -19.45 24.80
N MET A 23 -8.47 -18.40 24.36
CA MET A 23 -8.04 -17.64 23.19
C MET A 23 -6.70 -16.92 23.39
N ALA A 24 -6.43 -16.38 24.58
CA ALA A 24 -5.14 -15.76 24.90
C ALA A 24 -4.01 -16.80 24.89
N ILE A 25 -4.26 -17.98 25.47
CA ILE A 25 -3.30 -19.11 25.46
C ILE A 25 -3.04 -19.59 24.04
N LEU A 26 -4.09 -19.74 23.21
CA LEU A 26 -3.96 -20.14 21.82
C LEU A 26 -3.10 -19.14 21.02
N ARG A 27 -3.37 -17.85 21.18
CA ARG A 27 -2.57 -16.78 20.54
C ARG A 27 -1.11 -16.84 20.97
N LEU A 28 -0.83 -17.09 22.25
CA LEU A 28 0.53 -17.25 22.75
C LEU A 28 1.21 -18.47 22.14
N ALA A 29 0.51 -19.62 22.10
CA ALA A 29 1.06 -20.85 21.52
C ALA A 29 1.38 -20.69 20.03
N ILE A 30 0.52 -20.02 19.26
CA ILE A 30 0.76 -19.69 17.84
C ILE A 30 2.03 -18.81 17.74
N LYS A 31 2.15 -17.78 18.58
CA LYS A 31 3.32 -16.88 18.58
C LYS A 31 4.62 -17.61 18.91
N GLU A 32 4.59 -18.48 19.91
CA GLU A 32 5.78 -19.27 20.30
C GLU A 32 6.17 -20.28 19.21
N ASN A 33 5.20 -20.93 18.57
CA ASN A 33 5.50 -21.84 17.44
C ASN A 33 6.12 -21.07 16.26
N ALA A 34 5.59 -19.89 15.92
CA ALA A 34 6.18 -19.05 14.88
C ALA A 34 7.64 -18.68 15.18
N LYS A 35 7.98 -18.41 16.45
CA LYS A 35 9.38 -18.17 16.85
C LYS A 35 10.27 -19.40 16.66
N VAL A 36 9.79 -20.58 17.07
CA VAL A 36 10.54 -21.83 16.89
C VAL A 36 10.82 -22.10 15.41
N ASP A 37 9.87 -21.85 14.55
CA ASP A 37 10.07 -22.04 13.09
C ASP A 37 11.02 -20.96 12.52
N ALA A 38 10.93 -19.72 12.97
CA ALA A 38 11.88 -18.68 12.60
C ALA A 38 13.31 -19.01 13.05
N GLU A 39 13.50 -19.48 14.29
CA GLU A 39 14.82 -19.91 14.79
C GLU A 39 15.45 -21.02 13.95
N LYS A 40 14.67 -21.98 13.45
CA LYS A 40 15.18 -23.04 12.56
C LYS A 40 15.74 -22.45 11.26
N VAL A 41 15.07 -21.44 10.69
CA VAL A 41 15.52 -20.74 9.47
C VAL A 41 16.76 -19.91 9.78
N LEU A 42 16.77 -19.15 10.87
CA LEU A 42 17.88 -18.27 11.28
C LEU A 42 19.17 -19.05 11.60
N LYS A 43 19.06 -20.26 12.12
CA LYS A 43 20.21 -21.16 12.40
C LYS A 43 20.80 -21.79 11.13
N ASN A 44 20.14 -21.65 9.96
CA ASN A 44 20.67 -22.16 8.71
C ASN A 44 21.81 -21.25 8.20
N PRO A 45 23.05 -21.75 8.04
CA PRO A 45 24.18 -20.95 7.54
C PRO A 45 23.92 -20.31 6.17
N ASN A 46 23.15 -20.98 5.30
CA ASN A 46 22.77 -20.46 3.99
C ASN A 46 21.87 -19.21 4.12
N PHE A 47 21.03 -19.13 5.16
CA PHE A 47 20.17 -17.98 5.38
C PHE A 47 20.98 -16.70 5.64
N ASN A 48 22.04 -16.77 6.45
CA ASN A 48 22.94 -15.65 6.69
C ASN A 48 23.65 -15.19 5.41
N LYS A 49 24.03 -16.15 4.55
CA LYS A 49 24.57 -15.83 3.20
C LYS A 49 23.51 -15.14 2.34
N MET A 50 22.25 -15.62 2.35
CA MET A 50 21.15 -14.99 1.63
C MET A 50 20.95 -13.53 2.09
N LEU A 51 20.89 -13.29 3.40
CA LEU A 51 20.73 -11.93 3.96
C LEU A 51 21.89 -11.02 3.59
N SER A 52 23.13 -11.53 3.61
CA SER A 52 24.32 -10.77 3.23
C SER A 52 24.24 -10.32 1.77
N ILE A 53 23.83 -11.20 0.85
CA ILE A 53 23.65 -10.88 -0.57
C ILE A 53 22.59 -9.78 -0.72
N LEU A 54 21.43 -9.94 -0.09
CA LEU A 54 20.33 -8.99 -0.14
C LEU A 54 20.75 -7.61 0.37
N THR A 55 21.31 -7.54 1.57
CA THR A 55 21.70 -6.27 2.19
C THR A 55 22.81 -5.57 1.42
N ASN A 56 23.75 -6.31 0.85
CA ASN A 56 24.79 -5.75 -0.03
C ASN A 56 24.20 -5.21 -1.34
N PHE A 57 23.19 -5.89 -1.90
CA PHE A 57 22.47 -5.40 -3.08
C PHE A 57 21.75 -4.08 -2.78
N ILE A 58 21.00 -4.01 -1.67
CA ILE A 58 20.28 -2.82 -1.23
C ILE A 58 21.26 -1.65 -1.03
N ARG A 59 22.37 -1.86 -0.34
CA ARG A 59 23.41 -0.84 -0.11
C ARG A 59 24.02 -0.34 -1.42
N ARG A 60 24.45 -1.26 -2.28
CA ARG A 60 25.09 -0.93 -3.56
C ARG A 60 24.19 -0.10 -4.47
N LYS A 61 22.91 -0.45 -4.53
CA LYS A 61 21.89 0.23 -5.34
C LYS A 61 21.30 1.47 -4.65
N LYS A 62 21.62 1.71 -3.38
CA LYS A 62 21.03 2.77 -2.54
C LYS A 62 19.50 2.72 -2.55
N LEU A 63 18.93 1.52 -2.44
CA LEU A 63 17.49 1.31 -2.38
C LEU A 63 16.96 1.74 -1.01
N VAL A 64 15.68 2.11 -0.94
CA VAL A 64 15.07 2.65 0.28
C VAL A 64 14.12 1.62 0.87
N CYS A 65 14.47 1.07 2.03
CA CYS A 65 13.62 0.14 2.76
C CYS A 65 12.44 0.86 3.40
N TYR A 66 11.27 0.19 3.42
CA TYR A 66 10.05 0.71 4.03
C TYR A 66 9.36 -0.37 4.88
N GLY A 67 8.15 -0.09 5.37
CA GLY A 67 7.35 -1.07 6.12
C GLY A 67 7.92 -1.44 7.48
N GLY A 68 7.76 -2.70 7.86
CA GLY A 68 8.13 -3.18 9.19
C GLY A 68 9.61 -3.08 9.50
N ILE A 69 10.47 -3.38 8.52
CA ILE A 69 11.93 -3.31 8.69
C ILE A 69 12.41 -1.86 8.91
N ALA A 70 11.80 -0.90 8.22
CA ALA A 70 12.13 0.52 8.40
C ALA A 70 11.67 1.04 9.76
N ILE A 71 10.47 0.65 10.22
CA ILE A 71 10.00 0.97 11.58
C ILE A 71 11.00 0.44 12.60
N ASN A 72 11.44 -0.82 12.44
CA ASN A 72 12.38 -1.46 13.35
C ASN A 72 13.76 -0.76 13.37
N ALA A 73 14.22 -0.29 12.21
CA ALA A 73 15.52 0.35 12.08
C ALA A 73 15.58 1.74 12.75
N VAL A 74 14.47 2.47 12.82
CA VAL A 74 14.43 3.80 13.44
C VAL A 74 14.04 3.78 14.92
N LEU A 75 13.57 2.65 15.45
CA LEU A 75 13.23 2.51 16.86
C LEU A 75 14.46 2.15 17.70
N PRO A 76 14.54 2.59 18.96
CA PRO A 76 15.55 2.13 19.89
C PRO A 76 15.37 0.63 20.23
N ASP A 77 16.44 -0.01 20.69
CA ASP A 77 16.50 -1.47 20.88
C ASP A 77 15.40 -2.01 21.80
N GLU A 78 15.06 -1.28 22.86
CA GLU A 78 14.04 -1.66 23.84
C GLU A 78 12.61 -1.70 23.29
N ASP A 79 12.32 -0.92 22.23
CA ASP A 79 10.98 -0.83 21.63
C ASP A 79 10.93 -1.40 20.19
N LYS A 80 11.98 -2.12 19.77
CA LYS A 80 11.97 -2.82 18.48
C LYS A 80 10.82 -3.81 18.39
N ILE A 81 10.14 -3.81 17.25
CA ILE A 81 8.97 -4.67 17.00
C ILE A 81 9.33 -6.07 16.50
N TYR A 82 10.56 -6.24 16.04
CA TYR A 82 11.16 -7.50 15.60
C TYR A 82 12.50 -7.71 16.25
N SER A 83 12.76 -8.94 16.69
CA SER A 83 14.07 -9.37 17.18
C SER A 83 14.84 -10.02 16.03
N THR A 84 16.10 -9.63 15.86
CA THR A 84 17.00 -10.26 14.87
C THR A 84 17.34 -11.72 15.22
N GLU A 85 17.08 -12.15 16.45
CA GLU A 85 17.34 -13.51 16.94
C GLU A 85 16.17 -14.47 16.73
N THR A 86 14.94 -13.93 16.66
CA THR A 86 13.71 -14.74 16.67
C THR A 86 12.76 -14.47 15.52
N ASP A 87 13.01 -13.43 14.72
CA ASP A 87 12.13 -13.07 13.62
C ASP A 87 12.91 -13.05 12.30
N ILE A 88 12.35 -13.68 11.26
CA ILE A 88 12.88 -13.59 9.90
C ILE A 88 12.61 -12.17 9.39
N PRO A 89 13.65 -11.40 9.03
CA PRO A 89 13.43 -10.06 8.50
C PRO A 89 12.76 -10.12 7.13
N ASP A 90 11.67 -9.38 6.98
CA ASP A 90 10.95 -9.18 5.73
C ASP A 90 11.40 -7.84 5.14
N TYR A 91 12.19 -7.91 4.07
CA TYR A 91 12.75 -6.72 3.42
C TYR A 91 11.83 -6.20 2.35
N ASP A 92 11.05 -5.18 2.71
CA ASP A 92 10.30 -4.36 1.77
C ASP A 92 11.15 -3.16 1.33
N PHE A 93 11.38 -2.94 0.02
CA PHE A 93 12.12 -1.78 -0.44
C PHE A 93 11.62 -1.22 -1.77
N PHE A 94 11.78 0.10 -1.92
CA PHE A 94 11.46 0.81 -3.15
C PHE A 94 12.63 0.80 -4.12
N SER A 95 12.29 0.70 -5.41
CA SER A 95 13.20 0.89 -6.53
C SER A 95 12.49 1.63 -7.66
N SER A 96 13.22 2.51 -8.35
CA SER A 96 12.76 3.13 -9.61
C SER A 96 12.83 2.17 -10.81
N ASN A 97 13.47 0.99 -10.64
CA ASN A 97 13.61 -0.07 -11.64
C ASN A 97 13.26 -1.44 -11.07
N ALA A 98 12.20 -1.54 -10.28
CA ALA A 98 11.87 -2.71 -9.47
C ALA A 98 11.84 -4.05 -10.25
N LEU A 99 11.34 -4.04 -11.49
CA LEU A 99 11.33 -5.22 -12.36
C LEU A 99 12.73 -5.73 -12.69
N ASP A 100 13.60 -4.82 -13.11
CA ASP A 100 14.98 -5.19 -13.52
C ASP A 100 15.82 -5.53 -12.29
N ASP A 101 15.62 -4.84 -11.16
CA ASP A 101 16.26 -5.13 -9.89
C ASP A 101 15.85 -6.50 -9.31
N ALA A 102 14.60 -6.89 -9.48
CA ALA A 102 14.14 -8.22 -9.06
C ALA A 102 14.81 -9.33 -9.87
N LYS A 103 14.97 -9.15 -11.19
CA LYS A 103 15.70 -10.09 -12.07
C LYS A 103 17.19 -10.12 -11.73
N GLU A 104 17.83 -8.95 -11.59
CA GLU A 104 19.25 -8.85 -11.25
C GLU A 104 19.56 -9.53 -9.90
N LEU A 105 18.74 -9.29 -8.89
CA LEU A 105 18.94 -9.91 -7.59
C LEU A 105 18.75 -11.44 -7.64
N ALA A 106 17.79 -11.93 -8.42
CA ALA A 106 17.61 -13.36 -8.66
C ALA A 106 18.86 -13.97 -9.36
N ASP A 107 19.41 -13.29 -10.36
CA ASP A 107 20.65 -13.73 -11.05
C ASP A 107 21.87 -13.76 -10.13
N ILE A 108 21.97 -12.81 -9.19
CA ILE A 108 23.05 -12.80 -8.20
C ILE A 108 22.96 -14.03 -7.30
N TYR A 109 21.78 -14.36 -6.79
CA TYR A 109 21.59 -15.56 -5.98
C TYR A 109 21.94 -16.84 -6.75
N TYR A 110 21.56 -16.92 -8.03
CA TYR A 110 21.89 -18.05 -8.89
C TYR A 110 23.40 -18.21 -9.08
N LYS A 111 24.12 -17.11 -9.35
CA LYS A 111 25.58 -17.09 -9.48
C LYS A 111 26.29 -17.48 -8.18
N GLU A 112 25.67 -17.19 -7.03
CA GLU A 112 26.17 -17.55 -5.70
C GLU A 112 25.87 -19.01 -5.31
N GLY A 113 25.25 -19.79 -6.21
CA GLY A 113 25.04 -21.23 -6.09
C GLY A 113 23.70 -21.68 -5.52
N PHE A 114 22.76 -20.76 -5.28
CA PHE A 114 21.38 -21.11 -4.90
C PHE A 114 20.62 -21.64 -6.12
N GLN A 115 19.68 -22.57 -5.89
CA GLN A 115 19.02 -23.27 -7.01
C GLN A 115 17.53 -22.94 -7.17
N ASN A 116 16.78 -22.87 -6.08
CA ASN A 116 15.34 -22.65 -6.12
C ASN A 116 15.03 -21.16 -5.98
N ILE A 117 15.30 -20.40 -7.07
CA ILE A 117 15.14 -18.95 -7.08
C ILE A 117 13.98 -18.61 -7.98
N GLU A 118 13.04 -17.81 -7.46
CA GLU A 118 11.89 -17.32 -8.19
C GLU A 118 11.66 -15.83 -7.90
N ALA A 119 11.68 -14.99 -8.94
CA ALA A 119 11.17 -13.63 -8.86
C ALA A 119 9.81 -13.58 -9.58
N LYS A 120 8.76 -13.14 -8.89
CA LYS A 120 7.40 -13.10 -9.43
C LYS A 120 6.64 -11.84 -9.06
N SER A 121 5.70 -11.44 -9.92
CA SER A 121 4.82 -10.30 -9.63
C SER A 121 3.96 -10.56 -8.40
N GLY A 122 3.91 -9.60 -7.49
CA GLY A 122 3.00 -9.57 -6.34
C GLY A 122 1.54 -9.38 -6.75
N VAL A 123 0.65 -9.18 -5.77
CA VAL A 123 -0.76 -8.86 -6.01
C VAL A 123 -0.89 -7.45 -6.57
N HIS A 124 -0.14 -6.49 -6.00
CA HIS A 124 -0.07 -5.11 -6.49
C HIS A 124 0.84 -5.01 -7.70
N VAL A 125 0.40 -4.27 -8.71
CA VAL A 125 1.19 -4.02 -9.92
C VAL A 125 2.44 -3.24 -9.56
N GLY A 126 3.58 -3.63 -10.12
CA GLY A 126 4.87 -3.01 -9.82
C GLY A 126 5.54 -3.50 -8.54
N THR A 127 4.94 -4.44 -7.81
CA THR A 127 5.59 -5.14 -6.69
C THR A 127 6.03 -6.53 -7.13
N PHE A 128 7.27 -6.86 -6.85
CA PHE A 128 7.91 -8.14 -7.18
C PHE A 128 8.41 -8.84 -5.92
N LYS A 129 8.05 -10.11 -5.78
CA LYS A 129 8.47 -10.95 -4.67
C LYS A 129 9.61 -11.84 -5.08
N LEU A 130 10.67 -11.86 -4.28
CA LEU A 130 11.82 -12.74 -4.48
C LEU A 130 11.82 -13.86 -3.45
N PHE A 131 11.92 -15.08 -3.94
CA PHE A 131 12.07 -16.29 -3.15
C PHE A 131 13.41 -16.96 -3.47
N VAL A 132 14.09 -17.45 -2.43
CA VAL A 132 15.33 -18.23 -2.52
C VAL A 132 15.19 -19.44 -1.62
N ASP A 133 15.34 -20.63 -2.18
CA ASP A 133 15.12 -21.91 -1.47
C ASP A 133 13.79 -21.94 -0.70
N TYR A 134 12.72 -21.45 -1.36
CA TYR A 134 11.35 -21.34 -0.83
C TYR A 134 11.17 -20.32 0.30
N VAL A 135 12.22 -19.58 0.70
CA VAL A 135 12.13 -18.50 1.67
C VAL A 135 11.81 -17.19 0.95
N ALA A 136 10.81 -16.46 1.41
CA ALA A 136 10.53 -15.10 0.94
C ALA A 136 11.65 -14.17 1.45
N MET A 137 12.42 -13.59 0.54
CA MET A 137 13.57 -12.76 0.88
C MET A 137 13.27 -11.27 0.80
N ALA A 138 12.48 -10.86 -0.20
CA ALA A 138 12.21 -9.44 -0.42
C ALA A 138 10.93 -9.19 -1.21
N ASP A 139 10.29 -8.06 -0.90
CA ASP A 139 9.24 -7.42 -1.70
C ASP A 139 9.81 -6.13 -2.29
N ILE A 140 9.92 -6.07 -3.62
CA ILE A 140 10.53 -4.97 -4.37
C ILE A 140 9.41 -4.18 -5.03
N SER A 141 9.17 -2.94 -4.58
CA SER A 141 8.08 -2.11 -5.09
C SER A 141 8.59 -0.97 -5.96
N TYR A 142 7.94 -0.79 -7.11
CA TYR A 142 8.24 0.31 -8.02
C TYR A 142 7.84 1.66 -7.40
N MET A 143 8.75 2.63 -7.50
CA MET A 143 8.50 4.02 -7.12
C MET A 143 8.92 4.93 -8.29
N PRO A 144 8.07 5.88 -8.73
CA PRO A 144 8.46 6.84 -9.76
C PRO A 144 9.73 7.62 -9.39
N VAL A 145 10.61 7.85 -10.37
CA VAL A 145 11.94 8.46 -10.16
C VAL A 145 11.90 9.74 -9.30
N PRO A 146 11.00 10.72 -9.54
CA PRO A 146 10.98 11.93 -8.74
C PRO A 146 10.71 11.66 -7.25
N LEU A 147 9.78 10.77 -6.93
CA LEU A 147 9.48 10.35 -5.57
C LEU A 147 10.61 9.54 -4.93
N PHE A 148 11.17 8.60 -5.70
CA PHE A 148 12.29 7.80 -5.23
C PHE A 148 13.49 8.66 -4.83
N ASN A 149 13.84 9.65 -5.65
CA ASN A 149 14.93 10.59 -5.36
C ASN A 149 14.63 11.44 -4.09
N MET A 150 13.37 11.83 -3.90
CA MET A 150 12.97 12.58 -2.72
C MET A 150 13.06 11.70 -1.45
N LEU A 151 12.59 10.45 -1.54
CA LEU A 151 12.71 9.48 -0.44
C LEU A 151 14.18 9.20 -0.10
N GLN A 152 15.05 9.01 -1.10
CA GLN A 152 16.49 8.83 -0.86
C GLN A 152 17.11 10.02 -0.13
N LYS A 153 16.72 11.24 -0.48
CA LYS A 153 17.24 12.46 0.13
C LYS A 153 16.83 12.60 1.60
N GLN A 154 15.64 12.14 1.96
CA GLN A 154 15.07 12.22 3.31
C GLN A 154 15.32 10.96 4.15
N ALA A 155 15.84 9.90 3.53
CA ALA A 155 16.02 8.60 4.17
C ALA A 155 16.96 8.65 5.38
N VAL A 156 16.63 7.83 6.39
CA VAL A 156 17.51 7.58 7.54
C VAL A 156 18.50 6.49 7.14
N ASN A 157 19.79 6.74 7.32
CA ASN A 157 20.84 5.75 7.05
C ASN A 157 21.20 5.01 8.33
N VAL A 158 21.01 3.69 8.33
CA VAL A 158 21.47 2.80 9.42
C VAL A 158 22.33 1.71 8.78
N ASP A 159 23.57 1.61 9.19
CA ASP A 159 24.56 0.62 8.70
C ASP A 159 24.71 0.57 7.17
N GLY A 160 24.58 1.73 6.52
CA GLY A 160 24.68 1.88 5.07
C GLY A 160 23.43 1.51 4.27
N ILE A 161 22.35 1.10 4.94
CA ILE A 161 21.03 0.87 4.35
C ILE A 161 20.18 2.13 4.57
N LEU A 162 19.47 2.54 3.52
CA LEU A 162 18.54 3.65 3.58
C LEU A 162 17.14 3.14 3.97
N TYR A 163 16.56 3.80 4.96
CA TYR A 163 15.20 3.52 5.43
C TYR A 163 14.32 4.76 5.28
N THR A 164 13.05 4.57 4.96
CA THR A 164 12.11 5.69 4.90
C THR A 164 12.08 6.43 6.25
N ASP A 165 12.02 7.75 6.18
CA ASP A 165 12.00 8.61 7.35
C ASP A 165 10.71 8.45 8.17
N PRO A 166 10.68 8.87 9.45
CA PRO A 166 9.53 8.70 10.33
C PRO A 166 8.23 9.35 9.83
N ASN A 167 8.29 10.44 9.05
CA ASN A 167 7.08 11.07 8.51
C ASN A 167 6.46 10.23 7.40
N TYR A 168 7.29 9.63 6.53
CA TYR A 168 6.81 8.67 5.54
C TYR A 168 6.16 7.46 6.21
N LEU A 169 6.78 6.92 7.28
CA LEU A 169 6.22 5.80 8.03
C LEU A 169 4.86 6.16 8.65
N LYS A 170 4.74 7.35 9.25
CA LYS A 170 3.46 7.85 9.78
C LYS A 170 2.42 8.01 8.68
N MET A 171 2.81 8.59 7.53
CA MET A 171 1.95 8.74 6.36
C MET A 171 1.37 7.40 5.90
N ALA A 172 2.24 6.40 5.70
CA ALA A 172 1.83 5.07 5.24
C ALA A 172 0.88 4.39 6.24
N MET A 173 1.17 4.51 7.55
CA MET A 173 0.30 3.98 8.60
C MET A 173 -1.04 4.72 8.70
N ALA A 174 -1.04 6.05 8.60
CA ALA A 174 -2.28 6.84 8.56
C ALA A 174 -3.13 6.49 7.33
N LEU A 175 -2.50 6.30 6.18
CA LEU A 175 -3.17 5.86 4.96
C LEU A 175 -3.83 4.48 5.12
N GLU A 176 -3.19 3.53 5.80
CA GLU A 176 -3.77 2.21 6.11
C GLU A 176 -4.93 2.33 7.12
N LEU A 177 -4.79 3.17 8.15
CA LEU A 177 -5.84 3.41 9.16
C LEU A 177 -7.05 4.20 8.63
N SER A 178 -6.90 4.90 7.52
CA SER A 178 -7.98 5.65 6.85
C SER A 178 -8.70 4.87 5.75
N ASN A 179 -8.39 3.59 5.56
CA ASN A 179 -8.92 2.77 4.46
C ASN A 179 -9.74 1.59 4.98
N SER A 180 -11.03 1.79 5.18
CA SER A 180 -11.95 0.74 5.64
C SER A 180 -12.26 -0.33 4.60
N ALA A 181 -11.97 -0.09 3.31
CA ALA A 181 -12.05 -1.11 2.26
C ALA A 181 -10.83 -2.04 2.21
N GLY A 182 -9.77 -1.73 2.98
CA GLY A 182 -8.58 -2.55 3.11
C GLY A 182 -8.71 -3.67 4.16
N ASP A 183 -7.58 -4.19 4.62
CA ASP A 183 -7.54 -5.20 5.68
C ASP A 183 -7.60 -4.55 7.07
N VAL A 184 -8.82 -4.28 7.54
CA VAL A 184 -9.06 -3.68 8.86
C VAL A 184 -8.59 -4.55 10.03
N THR A 185 -8.34 -5.84 9.83
CA THR A 185 -7.81 -6.72 10.89
C THR A 185 -6.39 -6.32 11.31
N ARG A 186 -5.70 -5.57 10.48
CA ARG A 186 -4.36 -5.04 10.75
C ARG A 186 -4.35 -3.72 11.52
N TRP A 187 -5.47 -3.00 11.60
CA TRP A 187 -5.54 -1.66 12.19
C TRP A 187 -4.97 -1.58 13.60
N GLU A 188 -5.27 -2.54 14.47
CA GLU A 188 -4.70 -2.57 15.83
C GLU A 188 -3.17 -2.63 15.81
N LYS A 189 -2.60 -3.50 14.96
CA LYS A 189 -1.14 -3.65 14.78
C LYS A 189 -0.53 -2.35 14.23
N VAL A 190 -1.15 -1.77 13.20
CA VAL A 190 -0.67 -0.53 12.56
C VAL A 190 -0.73 0.63 13.52
N PHE A 191 -1.82 0.75 14.28
CA PHE A 191 -1.99 1.80 15.28
C PHE A 191 -0.95 1.72 16.41
N LYS A 192 -0.66 0.53 16.92
CA LYS A 192 0.42 0.33 17.91
C LYS A 192 1.78 0.78 17.37
N ARG A 193 2.09 0.48 16.11
CA ARG A 193 3.32 0.93 15.44
C ARG A 193 3.34 2.45 15.24
N TYR A 194 2.20 3.03 14.84
CA TYR A 194 2.06 4.48 14.72
C TYR A 194 2.36 5.18 16.05
N LYS A 195 1.83 4.68 17.17
CA LYS A 195 2.08 5.22 18.50
C LYS A 195 3.54 5.11 18.94
N LEU A 196 4.25 4.05 18.54
CA LEU A 196 5.68 3.93 18.79
C LEU A 196 6.49 4.97 18.03
N ILE A 197 6.21 5.13 16.72
CA ILE A 197 6.90 6.16 15.92
C ILE A 197 6.55 7.56 16.43
N GLU A 198 5.31 7.83 16.81
CA GLU A 198 4.92 9.12 17.39
C GLU A 198 5.67 9.42 18.70
N LYS A 199 5.86 8.42 19.57
CA LYS A 199 6.58 8.54 20.86
C LYS A 199 8.01 9.02 20.65
N TYR A 200 8.74 8.45 19.67
CA TYR A 200 10.16 8.76 19.44
C TYR A 200 10.38 9.90 18.45
N TYR A 201 9.45 10.10 17.54
CA TYR A 201 9.52 11.10 16.47
C TYR A 201 8.26 11.99 16.46
N PRO A 202 7.95 12.73 17.56
CA PRO A 202 6.82 13.65 17.57
C PRO A 202 7.03 14.77 16.55
N PHE A 203 5.94 15.38 16.08
CA PHE A 203 6.03 16.55 15.22
C PHE A 203 6.62 17.75 16.00
N LYS A 204 7.87 18.11 15.66
CA LYS A 204 8.60 19.22 16.30
C LYS A 204 8.51 20.44 15.40
N THR A 205 7.53 21.29 15.65
CA THR A 205 7.37 22.56 14.95
C THR A 205 6.84 23.64 15.90
N LYS A 206 7.23 24.91 15.65
CA LYS A 206 6.65 26.07 16.30
C LYS A 206 5.50 26.53 15.41
N CYS A 207 4.26 26.29 15.83
CA CYS A 207 3.08 26.72 15.11
C CYS A 207 2.87 28.25 15.25
N ASN A 208 3.74 29.04 14.64
CA ASN A 208 3.65 30.48 14.73
C ASN A 208 2.67 31.08 13.71
N ASP A 209 2.55 30.46 12.53
CA ASP A 209 1.62 30.87 11.49
C ASP A 209 1.15 29.61 10.73
N VAL A 210 -0.14 29.35 10.77
CA VAL A 210 -0.76 28.22 10.06
C VAL A 210 -1.55 28.66 8.83
N ASN A 211 -1.59 29.94 8.54
CA ASN A 211 -2.28 30.45 7.39
C ASN A 211 -1.46 30.22 6.12
N ARG A 212 -2.10 29.75 5.07
CA ARG A 212 -1.49 29.81 3.74
C ARG A 212 -1.25 31.29 3.40
N ASN A 213 -0.08 31.63 2.88
CA ASN A 213 0.23 32.93 2.30
C ASN A 213 -0.54 33.09 0.96
N ILE A 214 -1.85 33.19 1.04
CA ILE A 214 -2.74 33.31 -0.10
C ILE A 214 -3.53 34.60 0.09
N HIS A 215 -3.77 35.33 -0.99
CA HIS A 215 -4.64 36.49 -0.96
C HIS A 215 -6.03 36.09 -0.47
N PRO A 216 -6.61 36.81 0.52
CA PRO A 216 -7.92 36.47 1.04
C PRO A 216 -8.95 36.54 -0.10
N ILE A 217 -9.66 35.45 -0.31
CA ILE A 217 -10.79 35.37 -1.24
C ILE A 217 -11.96 36.10 -0.60
N ALA A 218 -12.79 36.72 -1.41
CA ALA A 218 -14.04 37.34 -0.95
C ALA A 218 -14.94 36.27 -0.29
N ASP A 219 -15.54 36.60 0.85
CA ASP A 219 -16.34 35.67 1.64
C ASP A 219 -17.49 35.03 0.82
N ASN A 220 -18.12 35.77 -0.07
CA ASN A 220 -19.16 35.23 -0.96
C ASN A 220 -18.62 34.14 -1.88
N ILE A 221 -17.44 34.33 -2.50
CA ILE A 221 -16.80 33.30 -3.36
C ILE A 221 -16.51 32.05 -2.53
N TYR A 222 -15.95 32.24 -1.32
CA TYR A 222 -15.65 31.12 -0.42
C TYR A 222 -16.92 30.34 -0.06
N GLU A 223 -17.98 31.02 0.39
CA GLU A 223 -19.24 30.38 0.75
C GLU A 223 -19.89 29.66 -0.43
N THR A 224 -19.87 30.27 -1.64
CA THR A 224 -20.42 29.67 -2.85
C THR A 224 -19.69 28.39 -3.24
N ILE A 225 -18.35 28.38 -3.21
CA ILE A 225 -17.55 27.18 -3.49
C ILE A 225 -17.77 26.10 -2.44
N LYS A 226 -17.78 26.48 -1.14
CA LYS A 226 -18.07 25.56 -0.05
C LYS A 226 -19.44 24.89 -0.22
N ASN A 227 -20.48 25.68 -0.49
CA ASN A 227 -21.83 25.16 -0.68
C ASN A 227 -21.94 24.24 -1.91
N ALA A 228 -21.28 24.57 -3.02
CA ALA A 228 -21.19 23.68 -4.18
C ALA A 228 -20.54 22.32 -3.83
N CYS A 229 -19.49 22.33 -3.00
CA CYS A 229 -18.87 21.10 -2.51
C CYS A 229 -19.81 20.29 -1.59
N ILE A 230 -20.58 20.96 -0.72
CA ILE A 230 -21.57 20.31 0.16
C ILE A 230 -22.70 19.71 -0.68
N ASP A 231 -23.26 20.47 -1.63
CA ASP A 231 -24.32 20.02 -2.55
C ASP A 231 -23.95 18.72 -3.28
N LYS A 232 -22.67 18.53 -3.57
CA LYS A 232 -22.12 17.35 -4.26
C LYS A 232 -21.50 16.31 -3.32
N ASN A 233 -21.79 16.39 -2.03
CA ASN A 233 -21.31 15.45 -1.01
C ASN A 233 -19.78 15.25 -1.00
N ALA A 234 -19.01 16.28 -1.35
CA ALA A 234 -17.55 16.23 -1.27
C ALA A 234 -17.08 16.03 0.18
N VAL A 235 -15.92 15.39 0.36
CA VAL A 235 -15.30 15.19 1.67
C VAL A 235 -14.23 16.25 1.90
N PHE A 236 -14.43 17.14 2.87
CA PHE A 236 -13.47 18.18 3.22
C PHE A 236 -12.26 17.61 3.95
N LEU A 237 -11.05 18.01 3.55
CA LEU A 237 -9.79 17.56 4.15
C LEU A 237 -8.84 18.71 4.52
N GLY A 238 -9.00 19.88 3.93
CA GLY A 238 -8.13 21.05 4.14
C GLY A 238 -8.48 21.86 5.38
N ASP A 239 -8.28 23.17 5.25
CA ASP A 239 -8.44 24.12 6.36
C ASP A 239 -9.86 24.12 6.94
N TYR A 240 -10.88 23.89 6.11
CA TYR A 240 -12.25 23.77 6.61
C TYR A 240 -12.42 22.55 7.53
N ALA A 241 -11.87 21.40 7.16
CA ALA A 241 -11.90 20.22 8.05
C ALA A 241 -11.12 20.48 9.34
N MET A 242 -9.96 21.12 9.26
CA MET A 242 -9.15 21.49 10.42
C MET A 242 -9.91 22.44 11.37
N SER A 243 -10.70 23.37 10.85
CA SER A 243 -11.53 24.26 11.68
C SER A 243 -12.55 23.47 12.53
N GLN A 244 -13.09 22.38 12.00
CA GLN A 244 -14.00 21.50 12.73
C GLN A 244 -13.27 20.72 13.85
N TYR A 245 -12.04 20.27 13.62
CA TYR A 245 -11.21 19.61 14.63
C TYR A 245 -10.69 20.57 15.68
N SER A 246 -10.47 21.84 15.35
CA SER A 246 -9.92 22.86 16.26
C SER A 246 -10.76 23.10 17.52
N GLN A 247 -12.09 22.85 17.46
CA GLN A 247 -12.99 22.97 18.62
C GLN A 247 -12.65 22.03 19.78
N TYR A 248 -11.88 20.96 19.51
CA TYR A 248 -11.45 19.97 20.52
C TYR A 248 -10.09 20.31 21.15
N ILE A 249 -9.44 21.41 20.74
CA ILE A 249 -8.13 21.81 21.26
C ILE A 249 -8.28 22.71 22.47
N GLN A 250 -7.51 22.45 23.50
CA GLN A 250 -7.30 23.36 24.63
C GLN A 250 -5.82 23.76 24.71
N PRO A 251 -5.49 25.02 25.01
CA PRO A 251 -6.36 26.14 25.34
C PRO A 251 -7.03 26.78 24.11
N HIS A 252 -8.12 27.50 24.35
CA HIS A 252 -8.95 28.16 23.32
C HIS A 252 -8.17 29.10 22.37
N ASN A 253 -6.97 29.52 22.73
CA ASN A 253 -6.11 30.40 21.94
C ASN A 253 -5.74 29.79 20.56
N LEU A 254 -5.69 28.47 20.45
CA LEU A 254 -5.38 27.80 19.17
C LEU A 254 -6.57 27.79 18.20
N ARG A 255 -7.82 28.00 18.69
CA ARG A 255 -9.00 28.09 17.82
C ARG A 255 -8.93 29.24 16.83
N ASN A 256 -8.20 30.32 17.17
CA ASN A 256 -8.04 31.48 16.29
C ASN A 256 -7.06 31.26 15.15
N TYR A 257 -6.25 30.18 15.17
CA TYR A 257 -5.33 29.84 14.07
C TYR A 257 -6.05 29.29 12.85
N PHE A 258 -7.26 28.75 13.02
CA PHE A 258 -8.04 28.15 11.94
C PHE A 258 -9.19 29.06 11.51
N LYS A 259 -8.91 30.31 11.21
CA LYS A 259 -9.87 31.10 10.45
C LYS A 259 -10.06 30.41 9.10
N PRO A 260 -11.31 30.39 8.57
CA PRO A 260 -11.52 29.85 7.24
C PRO A 260 -10.61 30.58 6.28
N VAL A 261 -9.61 29.87 5.82
CA VAL A 261 -8.62 30.42 4.91
C VAL A 261 -9.12 30.21 3.50
N ALA A 262 -8.66 31.06 2.67
CA ALA A 262 -9.03 31.35 1.30
C ALA A 262 -9.08 30.17 0.33
N ASP A 263 -8.81 28.92 0.68
CA ASP A 263 -8.95 27.78 -0.21
C ASP A 263 -9.59 26.56 0.47
N ILE A 264 -10.23 25.75 -0.36
CA ILE A 264 -10.99 24.58 0.04
C ILE A 264 -10.32 23.35 -0.58
N ASP A 265 -9.94 22.39 0.26
CA ASP A 265 -9.44 21.09 -0.19
C ASP A 265 -10.51 20.01 0.04
N VAL A 266 -10.89 19.30 -1.00
CA VAL A 266 -11.92 18.26 -0.94
C VAL A 266 -11.56 17.02 -1.76
N LEU A 267 -12.13 15.87 -1.34
CA LEU A 267 -12.15 14.64 -2.13
C LEU A 267 -13.48 14.49 -2.84
N SER A 268 -13.45 14.05 -4.10
CA SER A 268 -14.64 13.69 -4.87
C SER A 268 -14.32 12.57 -5.86
N GLU A 269 -15.23 11.61 -6.00
CA GLU A 269 -15.14 10.61 -7.07
C GLU A 269 -15.44 11.21 -8.44
N GLU A 270 -16.29 12.26 -8.49
CA GLU A 270 -16.69 12.98 -9.69
C GLU A 270 -16.34 14.47 -9.58
N PRO A 271 -15.03 14.83 -9.59
CA PRO A 271 -14.58 16.20 -9.42
C PRO A 271 -15.13 17.16 -10.51
N GLU A 272 -15.36 16.66 -11.72
CA GLU A 272 -15.92 17.42 -12.83
C GLU A 272 -17.33 17.95 -12.54
N GLU A 273 -18.15 17.17 -11.81
CA GLU A 273 -19.51 17.63 -11.43
C GLU A 273 -19.46 18.78 -10.41
N ILE A 274 -18.49 18.74 -9.48
CA ILE A 274 -18.29 19.85 -8.53
C ILE A 274 -17.83 21.10 -9.27
N ILE A 275 -16.91 20.96 -10.23
CA ILE A 275 -16.41 22.07 -11.05
C ILE A 275 -17.55 22.75 -11.80
N GLU A 276 -18.41 21.99 -12.46
CA GLU A 276 -19.55 22.56 -13.18
C GLU A 276 -20.54 23.24 -12.22
N ARG A 277 -20.79 22.65 -11.05
CA ARG A 277 -21.62 23.27 -10.02
C ARG A 277 -21.05 24.59 -9.50
N ILE A 278 -19.75 24.64 -9.24
CA ILE A 278 -19.05 25.88 -8.84
C ILE A 278 -19.20 26.95 -9.92
N LYS A 279 -18.96 26.62 -11.20
CA LYS A 279 -19.10 27.56 -12.30
C LYS A 279 -20.53 28.09 -12.41
N GLU A 280 -21.52 27.21 -12.34
CA GLU A 280 -22.94 27.58 -12.37
C GLU A 280 -23.27 28.60 -11.28
N MET A 281 -22.91 28.28 -10.03
CA MET A 281 -23.23 29.14 -8.87
C MET A 281 -22.51 30.50 -8.94
N LEU A 282 -21.21 30.51 -9.24
CA LEU A 282 -20.44 31.75 -9.38
C LEU A 282 -20.90 32.62 -10.56
N ASN A 283 -21.25 31.99 -11.71
CA ASN A 283 -21.82 32.74 -12.85
C ASN A 283 -23.16 33.40 -12.48
N ASN A 284 -24.01 32.76 -11.71
CA ASN A 284 -25.27 33.34 -11.21
C ASN A 284 -25.03 34.56 -10.29
N GLU A 285 -23.88 34.64 -9.62
CA GLU A 285 -23.42 35.79 -8.84
C GLU A 285 -22.69 36.84 -9.70
N GLY A 286 -22.58 36.65 -11.02
CA GLY A 286 -21.89 37.55 -11.94
C GLY A 286 -20.36 37.39 -12.00
N ILE A 287 -19.81 36.33 -11.40
CA ILE A 287 -18.37 36.04 -11.38
C ILE A 287 -18.03 35.16 -12.55
N GLN A 288 -17.29 35.67 -13.54
CA GLN A 288 -17.05 34.97 -14.82
C GLN A 288 -15.58 34.53 -15.01
N ASN A 289 -14.62 35.12 -14.29
CA ASN A 289 -13.19 34.80 -14.48
C ASN A 289 -12.80 33.55 -13.66
N ILE A 290 -13.27 32.39 -14.09
CA ILE A 290 -13.01 31.10 -13.44
C ILE A 290 -12.07 30.28 -14.33
N LYS A 291 -10.92 29.84 -13.77
CA LYS A 291 -9.97 28.95 -14.44
C LYS A 291 -9.88 27.63 -13.68
N VAL A 292 -9.69 26.55 -14.42
CA VAL A 292 -9.50 25.20 -13.85
C VAL A 292 -8.20 24.63 -14.39
N LEU A 293 -7.29 24.28 -13.49
CA LEU A 293 -6.02 23.64 -13.82
C LEU A 293 -6.04 22.20 -13.32
N LYS A 294 -5.74 21.28 -14.23
CA LYS A 294 -5.61 19.86 -13.90
C LYS A 294 -4.16 19.56 -13.52
N HIS A 295 -3.98 18.83 -12.42
CA HIS A 295 -2.70 18.31 -11.94
C HIS A 295 -2.74 16.78 -11.96
N ASP A 296 -1.76 16.17 -12.62
CA ASP A 296 -1.66 14.72 -12.68
C ASP A 296 -1.29 14.11 -11.32
N ALA A 297 -1.67 12.86 -11.13
CA ALA A 297 -1.31 12.09 -9.95
C ALA A 297 0.22 11.90 -9.85
N LEU A 298 0.75 11.88 -8.64
CA LEU A 298 2.14 11.57 -8.37
C LEU A 298 2.27 10.19 -7.73
N GLY A 299 2.47 9.18 -8.55
CA GLY A 299 2.45 7.79 -8.13
C GLY A 299 1.16 7.43 -7.41
N GLU A 300 1.27 6.60 -6.37
CA GLU A 300 0.17 6.28 -5.45
C GLU A 300 0.18 7.17 -4.19
N LEU A 301 0.96 8.26 -4.20
CA LEU A 301 1.13 9.13 -3.04
C LEU A 301 0.12 10.27 -3.03
N VAL A 302 -0.02 10.97 -4.17
CA VAL A 302 -0.97 12.08 -4.30
C VAL A 302 -1.86 11.85 -5.51
N PRO A 303 -3.17 11.86 -5.32
CA PRO A 303 -4.11 11.66 -6.41
C PRO A 303 -4.13 12.86 -7.38
N MET A 304 -4.65 12.62 -8.58
CA MET A 304 -4.96 13.67 -9.54
C MET A 304 -5.89 14.69 -8.91
N SER A 305 -5.70 15.96 -9.23
CA SER A 305 -6.50 17.03 -8.67
C SER A 305 -6.80 18.13 -9.69
N TYR A 306 -7.86 18.88 -9.41
CA TYR A 306 -8.20 20.12 -10.11
C TYR A 306 -8.03 21.30 -9.16
N GLN A 307 -7.34 22.32 -9.62
CA GLN A 307 -7.20 23.61 -8.95
C GLN A 307 -8.19 24.59 -9.57
N ILE A 308 -9.02 25.18 -8.72
CA ILE A 308 -9.99 26.21 -9.12
C ILE A 308 -9.41 27.57 -8.78
N LEU A 309 -9.33 28.44 -9.79
CA LEU A 309 -8.92 29.82 -9.63
C LEU A 309 -10.08 30.75 -10.00
N VAL A 310 -10.32 31.75 -9.16
CA VAL A 310 -11.24 32.85 -9.43
C VAL A 310 -10.43 34.14 -9.41
N ASN A 311 -10.51 34.94 -10.48
CA ASN A 311 -9.70 36.14 -10.67
C ASN A 311 -8.17 35.93 -10.55
N ASN A 312 -7.69 34.73 -10.91
CA ASN A 312 -6.33 34.20 -10.78
C ASN A 312 -5.91 33.81 -9.35
N ASP A 313 -6.76 33.97 -8.34
CA ASP A 313 -6.49 33.50 -6.98
C ASP A 313 -6.99 32.06 -6.82
N THR A 314 -6.19 31.19 -6.20
CA THR A 314 -6.56 29.82 -5.93
C THR A 314 -7.64 29.77 -4.85
N CYS A 315 -8.76 29.10 -5.15
CA CYS A 315 -9.92 29.02 -4.26
C CYS A 315 -10.18 27.61 -3.74
N ALA A 316 -9.90 26.60 -4.55
CA ALA A 316 -10.13 25.21 -4.15
C ALA A 316 -9.19 24.23 -4.87
N TYR A 317 -8.92 23.10 -4.20
CA TYR A 317 -8.38 21.89 -4.80
C TYR A 317 -9.37 20.75 -4.62
N ILE A 318 -9.71 20.07 -5.72
CA ILE A 318 -10.60 18.92 -5.74
C ILE A 318 -9.77 17.71 -6.16
N TYR A 319 -9.54 16.79 -5.23
CA TYR A 319 -8.75 15.59 -5.45
C TYR A 319 -9.66 14.42 -5.82
N LYS A 320 -9.29 13.66 -6.87
CA LYS A 320 -9.96 12.41 -7.24
C LYS A 320 -9.26 11.25 -6.53
N PRO A 321 -9.86 10.65 -5.48
CA PRO A 321 -9.20 9.61 -4.71
C PRO A 321 -8.95 8.35 -5.55
N PHE A 322 -7.80 7.70 -5.39
CA PHE A 322 -7.47 6.43 -6.04
C PHE A 322 -7.65 5.21 -5.11
N ARG A 323 -8.05 5.46 -3.88
CA ARG A 323 -8.44 4.45 -2.87
C ARG A 323 -9.47 5.01 -1.92
N CYS A 324 -10.08 4.13 -1.10
CA CYS A 324 -11.01 4.51 -0.06
C CYS A 324 -10.32 5.38 1.00
N HIS A 325 -10.95 6.51 1.36
CA HIS A 325 -10.53 7.42 2.43
C HIS A 325 -11.70 7.68 3.36
N ASN A 326 -11.52 7.38 4.65
CA ASN A 326 -12.59 7.45 5.62
C ASN A 326 -12.95 8.89 6.01
N TYR A 327 -14.23 9.12 6.28
CA TYR A 327 -14.74 10.42 6.68
C TYR A 327 -15.85 10.30 7.73
N ASN A 328 -16.09 11.38 8.47
CA ASN A 328 -17.22 11.58 9.36
C ASN A 328 -18.33 12.36 8.64
N VAL A 329 -19.59 12.10 8.98
CA VAL A 329 -20.74 12.92 8.59
C VAL A 329 -21.17 13.72 9.80
N ILE A 330 -21.18 15.05 9.69
CA ILE A 330 -21.60 15.96 10.76
C ILE A 330 -22.72 16.85 10.29
N ASP A 331 -23.51 17.37 11.24
CA ASP A 331 -24.55 18.35 10.99
C ASP A 331 -24.01 19.76 11.27
N VAL A 332 -23.96 20.59 10.26
CA VAL A 332 -23.57 22.01 10.39
C VAL A 332 -24.71 22.86 9.82
N ASN A 333 -25.36 23.65 10.67
CA ASN A 333 -26.46 24.49 10.25
C ASN A 333 -27.59 23.75 9.47
N HIS A 334 -27.93 22.54 9.92
CA HIS A 334 -28.93 21.65 9.27
C HIS A 334 -28.52 21.12 7.89
N GLN A 335 -27.26 21.14 7.59
CA GLN A 335 -26.69 20.51 6.39
C GLN A 335 -25.75 19.38 6.80
N HIS A 336 -25.81 18.25 6.11
CA HIS A 336 -24.85 17.17 6.27
C HIS A 336 -23.54 17.54 5.59
N VAL A 337 -22.46 17.54 6.33
CA VAL A 337 -21.12 17.86 5.83
C VAL A 337 -20.19 16.69 6.09
N ASN A 338 -19.47 16.26 5.06
CA ASN A 338 -18.50 15.17 5.15
C ASN A 338 -17.11 15.72 5.48
N ILE A 339 -16.57 15.30 6.62
CA ILE A 339 -15.24 15.73 7.12
C ILE A 339 -14.31 14.51 7.15
N ALA A 340 -13.19 14.60 6.46
CA ALA A 340 -12.16 13.55 6.47
C ALA A 340 -11.74 13.19 7.89
N THR A 341 -11.48 11.89 8.17
CA THR A 341 -10.95 11.49 9.47
C THR A 341 -9.54 12.04 9.68
N ILE A 342 -9.07 12.08 10.92
CA ILE A 342 -7.70 12.52 11.27
C ILE A 342 -6.67 11.74 10.45
N ASP A 343 -6.80 10.42 10.32
CA ASP A 343 -5.85 9.61 9.58
C ASP A 343 -5.91 9.88 8.08
N THR A 344 -7.08 10.19 7.51
CA THR A 344 -7.19 10.66 6.12
C THR A 344 -6.42 11.98 5.94
N ILE A 345 -6.66 12.99 6.79
CA ILE A 345 -5.98 14.29 6.67
C ILE A 345 -4.46 14.13 6.86
N LEU A 346 -4.03 13.37 7.88
CA LEU A 346 -2.61 13.09 8.12
C LEU A 346 -1.95 12.42 6.92
N SER A 347 -2.61 11.45 6.27
CA SER A 347 -2.06 10.78 5.09
C SER A 347 -1.80 11.75 3.94
N PHE A 348 -2.68 12.73 3.70
CA PHE A 348 -2.50 13.76 2.67
C PHE A 348 -1.42 14.78 3.06
N TYR A 349 -1.50 15.36 4.26
CA TYR A 349 -0.54 16.39 4.67
C TYR A 349 0.88 15.85 4.71
N LEU A 350 1.08 14.64 5.21
CA LEU A 350 2.40 14.00 5.20
C LEU A 350 2.85 13.61 3.78
N ALA A 351 1.93 13.22 2.89
CA ALA A 351 2.26 12.97 1.49
C ALA A 351 2.72 14.25 0.78
N PHE A 352 2.11 15.39 1.09
CA PHE A 352 2.49 16.69 0.52
C PHE A 352 3.92 17.13 0.88
N LEU A 353 4.51 16.61 1.97
CA LEU A 353 5.92 16.87 2.31
C LEU A 353 6.91 16.31 1.27
N TYR A 354 6.48 15.32 0.46
CA TYR A 354 7.28 14.71 -0.60
C TYR A 354 7.05 15.32 -1.99
N ILE A 355 6.29 16.45 -2.03
CA ILE A 355 5.99 17.16 -3.27
C ILE A 355 6.62 18.55 -3.21
N ASN A 356 7.50 18.82 -4.16
CA ASN A 356 8.09 20.15 -4.28
C ASN A 356 7.15 21.10 -5.04
N LYS A 357 6.13 21.65 -4.36
CA LYS A 357 5.22 22.66 -4.91
C LYS A 357 5.08 23.81 -3.93
N PRO A 358 5.04 25.09 -4.42
CA PRO A 358 5.00 26.27 -3.56
C PRO A 358 3.82 26.33 -2.57
N GLN A 359 2.67 25.73 -2.93
CA GLN A 359 1.47 25.69 -2.10
C GLN A 359 1.57 24.74 -0.90
N TYR A 360 2.60 23.87 -0.86
CA TYR A 360 2.80 22.92 0.22
C TYR A 360 3.98 23.34 1.12
N ASP A 361 3.74 24.35 1.94
CA ASP A 361 4.72 24.80 2.92
C ASP A 361 4.95 23.75 4.00
N THR A 362 6.20 23.32 4.17
CA THR A 362 6.58 22.23 5.09
C THR A 362 6.28 22.56 6.55
N GLU A 363 6.56 23.79 7.00
CA GLU A 363 6.36 24.18 8.41
C GLU A 363 4.87 24.21 8.73
N ARG A 364 4.07 24.77 7.82
CA ARG A 364 2.61 24.76 7.93
C ARG A 364 2.06 23.33 7.99
N LEU A 365 2.41 22.47 7.05
CA LEU A 365 1.94 21.07 7.02
C LEU A 365 2.32 20.32 8.29
N MET A 366 3.55 20.49 8.77
CA MET A 366 4.01 19.87 10.03
C MET A 366 3.25 20.40 11.24
N CYS A 367 2.90 21.69 11.24
CA CYS A 367 2.08 22.28 12.30
C CYS A 367 0.66 21.68 12.28
N MET A 368 0.04 21.58 11.10
CA MET A 368 -1.29 20.99 10.94
C MET A 368 -1.31 19.53 11.41
N CYS A 369 -0.28 18.74 11.06
CA CYS A 369 -0.12 17.38 11.55
C CYS A 369 0.01 17.32 13.08
N LYS A 370 0.81 18.24 13.68
CA LYS A 370 0.96 18.35 15.14
C LYS A 370 -0.37 18.60 15.82
N ILE A 371 -1.15 19.55 15.31
CA ILE A 371 -2.45 19.91 15.87
C ILE A 371 -3.42 18.71 15.81
N LEU A 372 -3.49 17.98 14.71
CA LEU A 372 -4.32 16.77 14.59
C LEU A 372 -3.94 15.71 15.63
N VAL A 373 -2.63 15.53 15.86
CA VAL A 373 -2.15 14.61 16.89
C VAL A 373 -2.48 15.09 18.30
N ASP A 374 -2.37 16.38 18.56
CA ASP A 374 -2.75 16.99 19.86
C ASP A 374 -4.25 16.83 20.12
N VAL A 375 -5.13 17.06 19.12
CA VAL A 375 -6.56 16.81 19.18
C VAL A 375 -6.85 15.36 19.57
N TYR A 376 -6.20 14.44 18.90
CA TYR A 376 -6.36 13.02 19.12
C TYR A 376 -5.90 12.57 20.51
N ASN A 377 -4.78 13.12 21.00
CA ASN A 377 -4.21 12.76 22.32
C ASN A 377 -5.02 13.34 23.50
N GLN A 378 -5.80 14.39 23.28
CA GLN A 378 -6.54 15.08 24.35
C GLN A 378 -7.87 14.41 24.75
N SER A 379 -8.10 13.15 24.45
CA SER A 379 -9.25 12.33 24.94
C SER A 379 -10.68 12.86 24.66
N ASN A 380 -10.84 14.12 24.26
CA ASN A 380 -12.15 14.75 24.08
C ASN A 380 -12.92 14.25 22.87
N LEU A 381 -12.21 13.74 21.85
CA LEU A 381 -12.84 13.08 20.69
C LEU A 381 -13.59 11.79 21.08
N ALA A 382 -13.04 11.02 22.03
CA ALA A 382 -13.64 9.74 22.42
C ALA A 382 -14.90 9.90 23.30
N ASN A 383 -14.98 10.98 24.09
CA ASN A 383 -15.98 11.11 25.14
C ASN A 383 -17.20 11.97 24.76
N ASN A 384 -17.05 13.01 23.91
CA ASN A 384 -18.14 13.94 23.58
C ASN A 384 -18.10 14.44 22.12
N GLY A 385 -17.22 13.90 21.26
CA GLY A 385 -17.03 14.41 19.91
C GLY A 385 -17.97 13.82 18.89
N VAL A 386 -18.54 14.66 18.03
CA VAL A 386 -19.25 14.26 16.82
C VAL A 386 -18.27 13.65 15.80
N LEU A 387 -17.00 14.13 15.81
CA LEU A 387 -15.93 13.63 14.97
C LEU A 387 -15.22 12.45 15.63
N LYS A 388 -15.14 11.32 14.94
CA LYS A 388 -14.45 10.11 15.39
C LYS A 388 -13.19 9.88 14.55
N ARG A 389 -12.15 9.31 15.15
CA ARG A 389 -10.92 8.98 14.43
C ARG A 389 -11.11 7.79 13.48
N PHE A 390 -11.79 6.73 13.98
CA PHE A 390 -12.02 5.51 13.22
C PHE A 390 -13.48 5.44 12.82
N GLU A 391 -13.76 5.75 11.56
CA GLU A 391 -15.08 5.64 10.94
C GLU A 391 -15.01 4.73 9.72
N LEU A 392 -16.15 4.17 9.32
CA LEU A 392 -16.23 3.24 8.20
C LEU A 392 -16.66 3.87 6.88
N PRO A 393 -17.55 4.90 6.85
CA PRO A 393 -17.85 5.57 5.59
C PRO A 393 -16.57 6.06 4.92
N CYS A 394 -16.43 5.77 3.62
CA CYS A 394 -15.23 6.19 2.87
C CYS A 394 -15.60 6.63 1.46
N ILE A 395 -14.76 7.52 0.92
CA ILE A 395 -14.85 8.02 -0.45
C ILE A 395 -13.68 7.46 -1.27
N GLY A 396 -13.96 7.04 -2.49
CA GLY A 396 -12.99 6.49 -3.43
C GLY A 396 -13.18 5.00 -3.69
N PRO A 397 -12.41 4.46 -4.65
CA PRO A 397 -12.54 3.06 -5.06
C PRO A 397 -12.34 2.09 -3.90
N GLN A 398 -13.27 1.15 -3.77
CA GLN A 398 -13.22 0.09 -2.75
C GLN A 398 -12.78 -1.23 -3.40
N HIS A 399 -11.51 -1.27 -3.84
CA HIS A 399 -10.97 -2.47 -4.47
C HIS A 399 -10.77 -3.59 -3.45
N THR A 400 -11.59 -4.62 -3.55
CA THR A 400 -11.36 -5.86 -2.80
C THR A 400 -10.24 -6.69 -3.46
N LEU A 401 -9.67 -7.64 -2.71
CA LEU A 401 -8.74 -8.63 -3.29
C LEU A 401 -9.35 -9.39 -4.48
N SER A 402 -10.68 -9.58 -4.48
CA SER A 402 -11.40 -10.19 -5.60
C SER A 402 -11.38 -9.31 -6.84
N ASP A 403 -11.54 -8.00 -6.66
CA ASP A 403 -11.55 -7.05 -7.78
C ASP A 403 -10.15 -6.89 -8.37
N MET A 404 -9.11 -6.80 -7.54
CA MET A 404 -7.72 -6.84 -8.00
C MET A 404 -7.39 -8.11 -8.81
N LYS A 405 -7.92 -9.27 -8.39
CA LYS A 405 -7.76 -10.52 -9.15
C LYS A 405 -8.52 -10.50 -10.48
N LYS A 406 -9.73 -9.91 -10.51
CA LYS A 406 -10.50 -9.75 -11.77
C LYS A 406 -9.78 -8.82 -12.74
N GLU A 407 -9.30 -7.67 -12.28
CA GLU A 407 -8.49 -6.76 -13.08
C GLU A 407 -7.25 -7.44 -13.64
N LYS A 408 -6.52 -8.18 -12.78
CA LYS A 408 -5.35 -8.93 -13.20
C LYS A 408 -5.69 -9.98 -14.26
N ASN A 409 -6.84 -10.65 -14.17
CA ASN A 409 -7.32 -11.58 -15.20
C ASN A 409 -7.66 -10.88 -16.52
N SER A 410 -8.30 -9.70 -16.47
CA SER A 410 -8.60 -8.90 -17.67
C SER A 410 -7.31 -8.45 -18.36
N LYS A 411 -6.32 -7.98 -17.58
CA LYS A 411 -4.99 -7.65 -18.09
C LYS A 411 -4.24 -8.85 -18.65
N PHE A 412 -4.42 -10.05 -18.08
CA PHE A 412 -3.84 -11.26 -18.66
C PHE A 412 -4.38 -11.58 -20.04
N ILE A 413 -5.68 -11.42 -20.24
CA ILE A 413 -6.31 -11.63 -21.57
C ILE A 413 -5.76 -10.64 -22.58
N GLU A 414 -5.65 -9.36 -22.19
CA GLU A 414 -5.12 -8.26 -23.02
C GLU A 414 -3.65 -8.50 -23.41
N LEU A 415 -2.82 -8.92 -22.44
CA LEU A 415 -1.37 -9.02 -22.60
C LEU A 415 -0.88 -10.43 -22.99
N LYS A 416 -1.77 -11.41 -23.16
CA LYS A 416 -1.42 -12.82 -23.44
C LYS A 416 -0.48 -12.96 -24.65
N GLY A 417 -0.68 -12.14 -25.69
CA GLY A 417 0.16 -12.13 -26.90
C GLY A 417 1.49 -11.39 -26.74
N LYS A 418 1.72 -10.68 -25.63
CA LYS A 418 2.91 -9.85 -25.37
C LYS A 418 3.84 -10.49 -24.33
N LYS A 419 3.76 -11.80 -24.11
CA LYS A 419 4.61 -12.51 -23.15
C LYS A 419 6.10 -12.29 -23.46
N GLY A 420 6.87 -11.91 -22.43
CA GLY A 420 8.29 -11.55 -22.55
C GLY A 420 8.57 -10.07 -22.81
N THR A 421 7.53 -9.24 -22.95
CA THR A 421 7.69 -7.77 -22.96
C THR A 421 7.72 -7.22 -21.53
N LYS A 422 8.35 -6.04 -21.36
CA LYS A 422 8.36 -5.33 -20.07
C LYS A 422 6.94 -5.05 -19.55
N GLU A 423 6.00 -4.72 -20.44
CA GLU A 423 4.60 -4.51 -20.11
C GLU A 423 3.93 -5.76 -19.52
N TYR A 424 4.17 -6.93 -20.12
CA TYR A 424 3.67 -8.19 -19.60
C TYR A 424 4.30 -8.53 -18.24
N ASP A 425 5.61 -8.39 -18.12
CA ASP A 425 6.37 -8.75 -16.93
C ASP A 425 5.99 -7.87 -15.72
N MET A 426 5.59 -6.61 -15.92
CA MET A 426 5.10 -5.75 -14.84
C MET A 426 3.90 -6.38 -14.11
N TYR A 427 3.03 -7.11 -14.80
CA TYR A 427 1.85 -7.75 -14.23
C TYR A 427 2.05 -9.24 -13.90
N PHE A 428 2.91 -9.93 -14.67
CA PHE A 428 2.95 -11.40 -14.70
C PHE A 428 4.36 -11.95 -14.71
N LEU A 429 5.32 -11.25 -14.11
CA LEU A 429 6.68 -11.76 -13.98
C LEU A 429 6.65 -13.16 -13.33
N ASN A 430 7.33 -14.07 -13.97
CA ASN A 430 7.73 -15.37 -13.42
C ASN A 430 9.11 -15.66 -13.98
N TYR A 431 10.12 -15.29 -13.22
CA TYR A 431 11.52 -15.31 -13.59
C TYR A 431 12.26 -16.32 -12.74
N ASN A 432 12.91 -17.28 -13.40
CA ASN A 432 13.80 -18.24 -12.78
C ASN A 432 15.12 -18.28 -13.60
N PRO A 433 16.24 -17.86 -13.02
CA PRO A 433 17.53 -17.76 -13.73
C PRO A 433 17.98 -19.08 -14.35
N GLY A 434 17.83 -20.22 -13.65
CA GLY A 434 18.24 -21.54 -14.13
C GLY A 434 17.46 -22.00 -15.37
N GLN A 435 16.15 -21.78 -15.41
CA GLN A 435 15.33 -22.16 -16.56
C GLN A 435 15.59 -21.30 -17.80
N GLN A 436 16.07 -20.09 -17.65
CA GLN A 436 16.41 -19.24 -18.80
C GLN A 436 17.71 -19.67 -19.46
N GLN A 437 18.73 -20.01 -18.67
CA GLN A 437 19.98 -20.53 -19.23
C GLN A 437 19.76 -21.85 -19.98
N GLU A 438 18.94 -22.76 -19.48
CA GLU A 438 18.56 -23.98 -20.22
C GLU A 438 17.88 -23.69 -21.56
N LYS A 439 17.00 -22.68 -21.61
CA LYS A 439 16.35 -22.26 -22.86
C LYS A 439 17.31 -21.64 -23.85
N GLU A 440 18.26 -20.83 -23.39
CA GLU A 440 19.29 -20.22 -24.22
C GLU A 440 20.25 -21.28 -24.77
N ILE A 441 20.72 -22.20 -23.93
CA ILE A 441 21.57 -23.33 -24.36
C ILE A 441 20.86 -24.17 -25.41
N ASN A 442 19.59 -24.53 -25.17
CA ASN A 442 18.80 -25.31 -26.11
C ASN A 442 18.51 -24.55 -27.41
N SER A 443 18.34 -23.22 -27.37
CA SER A 443 18.18 -22.40 -28.59
C SER A 443 19.44 -22.33 -29.43
N HIS A 444 20.63 -22.32 -28.82
CA HIS A 444 21.90 -22.36 -29.51
C HIS A 444 22.23 -23.76 -30.10
N VAL A 445 21.81 -24.82 -29.42
CA VAL A 445 21.98 -26.20 -29.90
C VAL A 445 21.13 -26.49 -31.14
N VAL A 446 19.95 -25.90 -31.25
CA VAL A 446 19.02 -26.07 -32.40
C VAL A 446 19.56 -25.33 -33.66
N GLN A 447 20.49 -24.39 -33.55
CA GLN A 447 21.04 -23.67 -34.68
C GLN A 447 22.23 -24.39 -35.36
N ILE A 448 22.73 -25.50 -34.82
CA ILE A 448 23.72 -26.32 -35.49
C ILE A 448 22.99 -27.22 -36.52
N LYS A 449 22.74 -26.67 -37.72
CA LYS A 449 22.23 -27.47 -38.84
C LYS A 449 23.16 -28.65 -39.12
N PRO A 450 22.65 -29.89 -39.24
CA PRO A 450 23.48 -30.99 -39.69
C PRO A 450 23.94 -30.68 -41.13
N ARG A 451 25.27 -30.71 -41.37
CA ARG A 451 25.84 -30.66 -42.70
C ARG A 451 25.15 -31.77 -43.53
N THR A 452 24.41 -31.39 -44.55
CA THR A 452 23.86 -32.28 -45.55
C THR A 452 25.04 -32.97 -46.25
N ARG A 453 25.24 -34.27 -45.97
CA ARG A 453 26.07 -35.15 -46.80
C ARG A 453 25.35 -35.36 -48.10
N THR A 454 25.92 -34.94 -49.21
CA THR A 454 25.54 -35.32 -50.58
C THR A 454 25.61 -36.83 -50.73
N PRO A 455 24.55 -37.52 -51.28
CA PRO A 455 24.60 -38.94 -51.51
C PRO A 455 25.46 -39.26 -52.77
N SER A 456 26.52 -40.00 -52.60
CA SER A 456 27.19 -40.68 -53.71
C SER A 456 26.34 -41.82 -54.23
N ARG A 457 26.07 -41.83 -55.54
CA ARG A 457 25.40 -42.84 -56.30
C ARG A 457 26.18 -44.15 -56.31
N SER A 458 25.59 -45.25 -55.80
CA SER A 458 26.01 -46.62 -56.22
C SER A 458 24.77 -47.48 -56.39
N THR A 459 24.69 -48.04 -57.55
CA THR A 459 23.69 -49.01 -58.06
C THR A 459 23.95 -50.40 -57.49
N SER A 460 22.90 -51.13 -57.01
CA SER A 460 22.62 -52.50 -57.39
C SER A 460 21.48 -53.14 -56.57
N ASN A 461 20.51 -53.65 -57.31
CA ASN A 461 19.74 -54.92 -57.25
C ASN A 461 19.04 -55.42 -55.96
N LYS A 462 17.71 -55.41 -56.07
CA LYS A 462 16.68 -56.47 -55.86
C LYS A 462 16.83 -57.45 -54.67
N THR A 463 15.86 -57.51 -53.80
CA THR A 463 14.69 -58.45 -53.84
C THR A 463 13.79 -58.23 -52.62
N PRO A 464 12.51 -58.58 -52.66
CA PRO A 464 11.49 -58.19 -51.66
C PRO A 464 11.28 -59.25 -50.59
N PHE A 465 11.14 -58.89 -49.34
CA PHE A 465 10.61 -59.77 -48.31
C PHE A 465 9.52 -59.11 -47.45
N SER A 466 8.43 -59.74 -47.45
CA SER A 466 7.18 -59.79 -46.73
C SER A 466 6.98 -58.85 -45.51
N LYS A 467 5.79 -58.25 -45.55
CA LYS A 467 5.05 -57.62 -44.49
C LYS A 467 4.85 -58.48 -43.24
N ARG A 468 5.21 -58.03 -42.07
CA ARG A 468 4.62 -58.55 -40.84
C ARG A 468 4.09 -57.34 -40.04
N VAL A 469 2.76 -57.26 -40.01
CA VAL A 469 1.96 -56.29 -39.25
C VAL A 469 1.99 -56.72 -37.78
N LEU A 470 2.52 -55.87 -36.92
CA LEU A 470 2.32 -55.97 -35.48
C LEU A 470 1.30 -54.93 -35.05
N ARG A 471 0.07 -55.37 -34.84
CA ARG A 471 -1.00 -54.63 -34.20
C ARG A 471 -0.72 -54.56 -32.70
N THR A 472 -0.40 -53.40 -32.15
CA THR A 472 -0.47 -53.12 -30.71
C THR A 472 -1.84 -52.57 -30.35
N LYS A 473 -2.56 -53.35 -29.54
CA LYS A 473 -3.87 -52.99 -28.98
C LYS A 473 -3.72 -51.82 -28.00
N ARG A 474 -4.29 -50.67 -28.34
CA ARG A 474 -4.57 -49.60 -27.37
C ARG A 474 -5.75 -50.02 -26.49
N ARG A 475 -5.49 -50.28 -25.19
CA ARG A 475 -6.52 -50.35 -24.15
C ARG A 475 -7.04 -48.94 -23.86
N ARG A 476 -8.32 -48.70 -24.18
CA ARG A 476 -9.07 -47.53 -23.66
C ARG A 476 -9.42 -47.83 -22.21
N VAL A 477 -8.93 -46.99 -21.29
CA VAL A 477 -9.44 -46.93 -19.93
C VAL A 477 -10.55 -45.89 -19.92
N ALA A 478 -11.78 -46.35 -19.67
CA ALA A 478 -12.93 -45.49 -19.48
C ALA A 478 -12.90 -44.93 -18.04
N SER A 479 -12.76 -43.61 -17.90
CA SER A 479 -12.95 -42.93 -16.61
C SER A 479 -14.45 -42.79 -16.36
N ARG A 480 -14.95 -43.42 -15.31
CA ARG A 480 -16.30 -43.18 -14.77
C ARG A 480 -16.29 -41.87 -13.96
N ASN A 481 -16.93 -40.86 -14.49
CA ASN A 481 -17.30 -39.67 -13.71
C ASN A 481 -18.43 -40.02 -12.75
N LYS A 482 -18.15 -40.02 -11.44
CA LYS A 482 -19.19 -39.99 -10.40
C LYS A 482 -19.42 -38.52 -10.03
N THR A 483 -20.54 -38.01 -10.48
CA THR A 483 -21.09 -36.72 -10.01
C THR A 483 -21.64 -36.90 -8.59
N TYR A 484 -21.01 -36.24 -7.61
CA TYR A 484 -21.60 -36.06 -6.29
C TYR A 484 -22.49 -34.81 -6.30
N LYS A 485 -23.78 -34.98 -6.23
CA LYS A 485 -24.76 -33.92 -5.90
C LYS A 485 -24.72 -33.70 -4.40
N HIS A 486 -24.18 -32.57 -3.98
CA HIS A 486 -24.39 -32.07 -2.62
C HIS A 486 -25.72 -31.30 -2.53
N LYS A 487 -26.66 -31.89 -1.76
CA LYS A 487 -27.88 -31.22 -1.31
C LYS A 487 -27.50 -30.14 -0.31
N ALA A 488 -27.77 -28.89 -0.65
CA ALA A 488 -27.76 -27.78 0.30
C ALA A 488 -28.95 -27.94 1.25
N ARG A 489 -28.70 -28.16 2.54
CA ARG A 489 -29.68 -27.99 3.63
C ARG A 489 -29.70 -26.53 4.02
N LYS A 490 -30.82 -25.86 3.77
CA LYS A 490 -31.19 -24.59 4.38
C LYS A 490 -31.39 -24.83 5.89
N LEU A 491 -30.62 -24.15 6.70
CA LEU A 491 -30.91 -23.92 8.11
C LEU A 491 -31.33 -22.47 8.27
N SER A 492 -32.61 -22.27 8.44
CA SER A 492 -33.22 -21.06 8.97
C SER A 492 -32.98 -21.02 10.47
N PHE A 493 -32.35 -19.96 10.98
CA PHE A 493 -32.41 -19.63 12.41
C PHE A 493 -33.21 -18.36 12.60
N PHE A 494 -34.33 -18.56 13.28
CA PHE A 494 -35.21 -17.51 13.79
C PHE A 494 -34.54 -16.77 14.94
N GLY A 495 -34.76 -15.45 14.94
CA GLY A 495 -34.34 -14.61 16.05
C GLY A 495 -35.22 -14.75 17.30
N LYS A 496 -34.69 -14.20 18.37
CA LYS A 496 -35.44 -13.40 19.37
C LYS A 496 -34.45 -12.79 20.35
N ARG A 497 -34.56 -11.49 20.42
CA ARG A 497 -34.47 -10.56 21.56
C ARG A 497 -34.02 -11.18 22.91
N LEU A 498 -32.92 -10.67 23.44
CA LEU A 498 -32.89 -9.82 24.63
C LEU A 498 -31.58 -9.05 24.63
#